data_bcf224a4e4da97c4ed7ed562600c7f22
#
_entry.id   bcf224a4e4da97c4ed7ed562600c7f22
#
_cell.length_a   1.000
_cell.length_b   1.000
_cell.length_c   1.000
_cell.angle_alpha   90.00
_cell.angle_beta   90.00
_cell.angle_gamma   90.00
#
_symmetry.space_group_name_H-M   'P 1'
#
loop_
_entity.id
_entity.type
_entity.pdbx_description
1 polymer ?
#
loop_
_entity_poly.entity_id
_entity_poly.type
_entity_poly.pdbx_seq_one_letter_code
_entity_poly.pdbx_strand_id
1 'polypeptide(L)'
;MNESPQHYVLGSDVAELARLDHQAAAIAQPTQMVLRAAGIAPGMRVLDLGTGLGHVALMLAEMVGPSGSVVAIDQSAAAIEVAAERAAAAGASNVRFAEADVTTWRDDVAFDAVVGRLVLFHMADPVAVVRHHLAGLEAAGLMVAVDFDVGASRVDPPTPLATRALGWVMTAFTHAGAHPSIGPHLGQILREAGVGHVTSFGIQGYLASHDPTAALMLAGVVRSLHDTIVAAGIAEPAEIGIDTLEQRLAEEAHEANAVLLPPTVACAWGRRL
;
A
#
# COMPACT_ATOMS: atom_id res chain seq x y z
N MET A 1 -17.74 -24.15 8.77
CA MET A 1 -17.92 -23.05 7.82
C MET A 1 -16.53 -22.71 7.34
N ASN A 2 -16.25 -23.01 6.08
CA ASN A 2 -14.92 -22.77 5.49
C ASN A 2 -14.82 -21.27 5.19
N GLU A 3 -14.08 -20.53 6.00
CA GLU A 3 -13.65 -19.18 5.63
C GLU A 3 -12.68 -19.33 4.47
N SER A 4 -13.09 -18.86 3.30
CA SER A 4 -12.22 -18.79 2.13
C SER A 4 -11.05 -17.87 2.48
N PRO A 5 -9.79 -18.21 2.18
CA PRO A 5 -8.67 -17.32 2.38
C PRO A 5 -8.95 -16.03 1.59
N GLN A 6 -8.71 -14.87 2.23
CA GLN A 6 -8.84 -13.58 1.56
C GLN A 6 -7.93 -13.59 0.33
N HIS A 7 -8.53 -13.70 -0.85
CA HIS A 7 -7.80 -13.67 -2.11
C HIS A 7 -7.23 -12.25 -2.27
N TYR A 8 -5.91 -12.14 -2.32
CA TYR A 8 -5.24 -10.94 -2.80
C TYR A 8 -5.73 -10.65 -4.22
N VAL A 9 -6.38 -9.51 -4.39
CA VAL A 9 -7.16 -9.17 -5.60
C VAL A 9 -6.27 -8.90 -6.81
N LEU A 10 -5.00 -8.60 -6.56
CA LEU A 10 -4.00 -8.27 -7.58
C LEU A 10 -3.18 -9.52 -7.90
N GLY A 11 -3.02 -9.86 -9.18
CA GLY A 11 -2.33 -11.07 -9.65
C GLY A 11 -0.85 -11.14 -9.26
N SER A 12 -0.20 -12.26 -9.59
CA SER A 12 1.23 -12.53 -9.29
C SER A 12 2.08 -12.75 -10.55
N ASP A 13 1.63 -12.30 -11.72
CA ASP A 13 2.38 -12.42 -12.96
C ASP A 13 3.48 -11.34 -13.11
N VAL A 14 4.33 -11.46 -14.13
CA VAL A 14 5.45 -10.54 -14.40
C VAL A 14 4.97 -9.09 -14.57
N ALA A 15 3.81 -8.88 -15.18
CA ALA A 15 3.25 -7.56 -15.39
C ALA A 15 2.81 -6.92 -14.07
N GLU A 16 2.24 -7.73 -13.17
CA GLU A 16 1.85 -7.27 -11.83
C GLU A 16 3.08 -6.95 -10.96
N LEU A 17 4.13 -7.77 -11.01
CA LEU A 17 5.39 -7.48 -10.32
C LEU A 17 5.97 -6.13 -10.78
N ALA A 18 6.00 -5.89 -12.09
CA ALA A 18 6.47 -4.61 -12.64
C ALA A 18 5.58 -3.42 -12.20
N ARG A 19 4.26 -3.60 -12.15
CA ARG A 19 3.32 -2.59 -11.65
C ARG A 19 3.57 -2.28 -10.18
N LEU A 20 3.77 -3.30 -9.34
CA LEU A 20 4.09 -3.13 -7.91
C LEU A 20 5.42 -2.39 -7.71
N ASP A 21 6.43 -2.66 -8.56
CA ASP A 21 7.70 -1.93 -8.53
C ASP A 21 7.52 -0.45 -8.88
N HIS A 22 6.76 -0.14 -9.94
CA HIS A 22 6.45 1.24 -10.31
C HIS A 22 5.66 1.96 -9.20
N GLN A 23 4.66 1.31 -8.63
CA GLN A 23 3.90 1.85 -7.50
C GLN A 23 4.80 2.11 -6.30
N ALA A 24 5.64 1.14 -5.93
CA ALA A 24 6.55 1.28 -4.80
C ALA A 24 7.54 2.42 -5.00
N ALA A 25 8.08 2.59 -6.22
CA ALA A 25 8.98 3.69 -6.58
C ALA A 25 8.28 5.06 -6.47
N ALA A 26 7.05 5.17 -6.97
CA ALA A 26 6.26 6.41 -6.92
C ALA A 26 5.99 6.92 -5.49
N ILE A 27 5.82 5.99 -4.54
CA ILE A 27 5.54 6.33 -3.14
C ILE A 27 6.73 6.13 -2.20
N ALA A 28 7.92 5.82 -2.71
CA ALA A 28 9.11 5.59 -1.89
C ALA A 28 9.49 6.83 -1.07
N GLN A 29 9.58 7.99 -1.73
CA GLN A 29 9.92 9.24 -1.05
C GLN A 29 8.89 9.66 0.00
N PRO A 30 7.58 9.71 -0.29
CA PRO A 30 6.55 9.91 0.72
C PRO A 30 6.65 8.92 1.90
N THR A 31 6.84 7.62 1.62
CA THR A 31 7.00 6.60 2.67
C THR A 31 8.19 6.90 3.58
N GLN A 32 9.36 7.19 3.00
CA GLN A 32 10.57 7.51 3.77
C GLN A 32 10.38 8.77 4.63
N MET A 33 9.71 9.80 4.11
CA MET A 33 9.39 11.01 4.87
C MET A 33 8.51 10.68 6.09
N VAL A 34 7.49 9.85 5.91
CA VAL A 34 6.61 9.39 7.00
C VAL A 34 7.39 8.62 8.05
N LEU A 35 8.19 7.64 7.65
CA LEU A 35 8.96 6.81 8.57
C LEU A 35 9.95 7.63 9.42
N ARG A 36 10.61 8.62 8.80
CA ARG A 36 11.47 9.55 9.51
C ARG A 36 10.68 10.45 10.48
N ALA A 37 9.55 11.00 10.04
CA ALA A 37 8.69 11.84 10.87
C ALA A 37 8.08 11.08 12.05
N ALA A 38 7.76 9.80 11.86
CA ALA A 38 7.31 8.91 12.93
C ALA A 38 8.39 8.60 13.97
N GLY A 39 9.66 8.70 13.58
CA GLY A 39 10.80 8.50 14.49
C GLY A 39 11.48 7.14 14.34
N ILE A 40 11.40 6.49 13.17
CA ILE A 40 12.25 5.32 12.87
C ILE A 40 13.72 5.78 12.89
N ALA A 41 14.55 5.10 13.68
CA ALA A 41 15.90 5.51 13.99
C ALA A 41 16.91 4.35 13.97
N PRO A 42 18.22 4.62 13.82
CA PRO A 42 19.27 3.61 13.90
C PRO A 42 19.20 2.77 15.18
N GLY A 43 19.44 1.50 15.05
CA GLY A 43 19.45 0.52 16.15
C GLY A 43 18.09 -0.11 16.46
N MET A 44 16.99 0.42 15.91
CA MET A 44 15.65 -0.12 16.17
C MET A 44 15.48 -1.53 15.59
N ARG A 45 14.67 -2.35 16.28
CA ARG A 45 14.10 -3.59 15.80
C ARG A 45 12.69 -3.32 15.27
N VAL A 46 12.48 -3.49 13.98
CA VAL A 46 11.24 -3.09 13.29
C VAL A 46 10.55 -4.31 12.68
N LEU A 47 9.22 -4.36 12.80
CA LEU A 47 8.36 -5.31 12.07
C LEU A 47 7.74 -4.60 10.87
N ASP A 48 7.89 -5.18 9.67
CA ASP A 48 7.22 -4.76 8.43
C ASP A 48 6.08 -5.73 8.12
N LEU A 49 4.85 -5.25 8.19
CA LEU A 49 3.63 -6.02 7.94
C LEU A 49 3.29 -5.98 6.45
N GLY A 50 3.02 -7.15 5.84
CA GLY A 50 2.66 -7.24 4.42
C GLY A 50 3.76 -6.70 3.53
N THR A 51 4.99 -7.18 3.72
CA THR A 51 6.20 -6.65 3.06
C THR A 51 6.16 -6.75 1.54
N GLY A 52 5.33 -7.66 0.97
CA GLY A 52 5.29 -7.93 -0.46
C GLY A 52 6.67 -8.20 -1.03
N LEU A 53 7.10 -7.41 -2.00
CA LEU A 53 8.39 -7.55 -2.67
C LEU A 53 9.58 -6.95 -1.89
N GLY A 54 9.41 -6.61 -0.60
CA GLY A 54 10.46 -6.17 0.30
C GLY A 54 10.87 -4.70 0.23
N HIS A 55 10.16 -3.84 -0.50
CA HIS A 55 10.55 -2.44 -0.68
C HIS A 55 10.62 -1.65 0.63
N VAL A 56 9.64 -1.85 1.53
CA VAL A 56 9.64 -1.18 2.85
C VAL A 56 10.68 -1.82 3.75
N ALA A 57 10.78 -3.14 3.75
CA ALA A 57 11.79 -3.86 4.55
C ALA A 57 13.22 -3.37 4.23
N LEU A 58 13.56 -3.21 2.96
CA LEU A 58 14.88 -2.70 2.53
C LEU A 58 15.10 -1.24 2.95
N MET A 59 14.07 -0.39 2.80
CA MET A 59 14.12 0.99 3.26
C MET A 59 14.32 1.06 4.78
N LEU A 60 13.61 0.24 5.55
CA LEU A 60 13.76 0.14 7.00
C LEU A 60 15.14 -0.38 7.39
N ALA A 61 15.67 -1.39 6.68
CA ALA A 61 17.00 -1.94 6.92
C ALA A 61 18.11 -0.89 6.80
N GLU A 62 18.00 -0.02 5.78
CA GLU A 62 18.90 1.12 5.60
C GLU A 62 18.74 2.13 6.75
N MET A 63 17.49 2.47 7.12
CA MET A 63 17.21 3.47 8.17
C MET A 63 17.67 3.03 9.55
N VAL A 64 17.46 1.75 9.91
CA VAL A 64 17.88 1.23 11.23
C VAL A 64 19.37 0.90 11.28
N GLY A 65 20.02 0.74 10.12
CA GLY A 65 21.45 0.48 10.00
C GLY A 65 21.89 -0.87 10.56
N PRO A 66 23.21 -1.13 10.63
CA PRO A 66 23.74 -2.45 10.97
C PRO A 66 23.53 -2.86 12.43
N SER A 67 23.23 -1.94 13.33
CA SER A 67 22.91 -2.21 14.73
C SER A 67 21.42 -2.47 14.97
N GLY A 68 20.56 -2.18 14.00
CA GLY A 68 19.13 -2.48 14.01
C GLY A 68 18.81 -3.77 13.24
N SER A 69 17.54 -4.16 13.27
CA SER A 69 17.06 -5.32 12.52
C SER A 69 15.63 -5.13 12.04
N VAL A 70 15.30 -5.80 10.94
CA VAL A 70 13.95 -5.81 10.37
C VAL A 70 13.46 -7.25 10.32
N VAL A 71 12.24 -7.48 10.77
CA VAL A 71 11.46 -8.68 10.48
C VAL A 71 10.37 -8.29 9.52
N ALA A 72 10.28 -8.95 8.39
CA ALA A 72 9.34 -8.63 7.32
C ALA A 72 8.48 -9.86 7.03
N ILE A 73 7.16 -9.69 7.12
CA ILE A 73 6.22 -10.80 6.95
C ILE A 73 5.25 -10.53 5.80
N ASP A 74 4.88 -11.60 5.10
CA ASP A 74 3.83 -11.60 4.08
C ASP A 74 3.21 -12.99 4.00
N GLN A 75 1.94 -13.09 3.60
CA GLN A 75 1.27 -14.37 3.39
C GLN A 75 1.68 -15.09 2.10
N SER A 76 2.31 -14.38 1.16
CA SER A 76 2.74 -14.90 -0.13
C SER A 76 4.17 -15.40 -0.07
N ALA A 77 4.36 -16.74 -0.09
CA ALA A 77 5.68 -17.37 -0.19
C ALA A 77 6.47 -16.85 -1.40
N ALA A 78 5.84 -16.69 -2.55
CA ALA A 78 6.49 -16.18 -3.76
C ALA A 78 6.98 -14.72 -3.60
N ALA A 79 6.21 -13.88 -2.93
CA ALA A 79 6.64 -12.50 -2.63
C ALA A 79 7.84 -12.49 -1.67
N ILE A 80 7.83 -13.36 -0.66
CA ILE A 80 8.92 -13.54 0.31
C ILE A 80 10.21 -13.99 -0.38
N GLU A 81 10.15 -14.93 -1.33
CA GLU A 81 11.31 -15.37 -2.12
C GLU A 81 11.93 -14.19 -2.88
N VAL A 82 11.12 -13.44 -3.62
CA VAL A 82 11.58 -12.25 -4.36
C VAL A 82 12.18 -11.20 -3.42
N ALA A 83 11.54 -10.96 -2.27
CA ALA A 83 12.03 -9.99 -1.28
C ALA A 83 13.39 -10.42 -0.70
N ALA A 84 13.56 -11.71 -0.41
CA ALA A 84 14.83 -12.26 0.09
C ALA A 84 15.96 -12.16 -0.94
N GLU A 85 15.69 -12.46 -2.23
CA GLU A 85 16.65 -12.30 -3.32
C GLU A 85 17.08 -10.84 -3.46
N ARG A 86 16.15 -9.90 -3.40
CA ARG A 86 16.43 -8.44 -3.46
C ARG A 86 17.29 -8.00 -2.27
N ALA A 87 17.00 -8.47 -1.07
CA ALA A 87 17.79 -8.15 0.11
C ALA A 87 19.21 -8.69 0.00
N ALA A 88 19.39 -9.92 -0.49
CA ALA A 88 20.70 -10.51 -0.75
C ALA A 88 21.48 -9.70 -1.80
N ALA A 89 20.84 -9.32 -2.90
CA ALA A 89 21.44 -8.49 -3.96
C ALA A 89 21.85 -7.09 -3.46
N ALA A 90 21.07 -6.52 -2.53
CA ALA A 90 21.37 -5.24 -1.88
C ALA A 90 22.37 -5.35 -0.72
N GLY A 91 22.79 -6.56 -0.31
CA GLY A 91 23.64 -6.76 0.85
C GLY A 91 22.99 -6.46 2.20
N ALA A 92 21.65 -6.44 2.26
CA ALA A 92 20.87 -6.14 3.47
C ALA A 92 20.82 -7.35 4.42
N SER A 93 21.86 -7.56 5.20
CA SER A 93 22.00 -8.72 6.10
C SER A 93 21.22 -8.60 7.42
N ASN A 94 20.63 -7.43 7.68
CA ASN A 94 19.86 -7.14 8.90
C ASN A 94 18.33 -7.27 8.69
N VAL A 95 17.90 -7.96 7.62
CA VAL A 95 16.48 -8.28 7.36
C VAL A 95 16.24 -9.78 7.45
N ARG A 96 15.18 -10.20 8.14
CA ARG A 96 14.66 -11.56 8.14
C ARG A 96 13.25 -11.55 7.54
N PHE A 97 13.03 -12.36 6.52
CA PHE A 97 11.72 -12.56 5.90
C PHE A 97 11.05 -13.82 6.43
N ALA A 98 9.72 -13.81 6.55
CA ALA A 98 8.92 -14.97 6.93
C ALA A 98 7.56 -14.98 6.24
N GLU A 99 7.15 -16.12 5.71
CA GLU A 99 5.78 -16.35 5.29
C GLU A 99 4.88 -16.41 6.53
N ALA A 100 3.90 -15.50 6.63
CA ALA A 100 3.04 -15.40 7.79
C ALA A 100 1.78 -14.58 7.53
N ASP A 101 0.71 -14.89 8.26
CA ASP A 101 -0.53 -14.11 8.28
C ASP A 101 -0.39 -12.97 9.29
N VAL A 102 -0.54 -11.72 8.81
CA VAL A 102 -0.46 -10.50 9.63
C VAL A 102 -1.52 -10.45 10.74
N THR A 103 -2.61 -11.21 10.62
CA THR A 103 -3.70 -11.20 11.60
C THR A 103 -3.38 -12.01 12.86
N THR A 104 -2.45 -12.96 12.75
CA THR A 104 -2.17 -13.94 13.81
C THR A 104 -0.71 -14.03 14.24
N TRP A 105 0.20 -13.60 13.36
CA TRP A 105 1.63 -13.78 13.60
C TRP A 105 2.16 -12.95 14.78
N ARG A 106 3.07 -13.56 15.55
CA ARG A 106 3.78 -12.92 16.66
C ARG A 106 5.25 -13.35 16.66
N ASP A 107 6.07 -12.52 17.26
CA ASP A 107 7.46 -12.86 17.60
C ASP A 107 7.60 -12.94 19.13
N ASP A 108 8.57 -13.71 19.61
CA ASP A 108 8.86 -13.84 21.04
C ASP A 108 9.58 -12.61 21.61
N VAL A 109 10.18 -11.79 20.75
CA VAL A 109 10.92 -10.57 21.11
C VAL A 109 10.13 -9.34 20.63
N ALA A 110 9.89 -8.41 21.53
CA ALA A 110 9.17 -7.18 21.22
C ALA A 110 9.90 -6.30 20.22
N PHE A 111 9.16 -5.43 19.56
CA PHE A 111 9.64 -4.50 18.53
C PHE A 111 9.66 -3.06 19.04
N ASP A 112 10.64 -2.26 18.61
CA ASP A 112 10.65 -0.82 18.80
C ASP A 112 9.60 -0.13 17.92
N ALA A 113 9.34 -0.70 16.72
CA ALA A 113 8.34 -0.19 15.80
C ALA A 113 7.65 -1.31 15.01
N VAL A 114 6.39 -1.10 14.67
CA VAL A 114 5.62 -1.87 13.70
C VAL A 114 5.18 -0.92 12.58
N VAL A 115 5.45 -1.30 11.35
CA VAL A 115 5.12 -0.54 10.14
C VAL A 115 4.24 -1.39 9.24
N GLY A 116 3.13 -0.85 8.76
CA GLY A 116 2.32 -1.46 7.70
C GLY A 116 2.12 -0.45 6.57
N ARG A 117 2.49 -0.84 5.33
CA ARG A 117 2.24 -0.03 4.15
C ARG A 117 1.37 -0.78 3.15
N LEU A 118 0.20 -0.21 2.82
CA LEU A 118 -0.81 -0.79 1.94
C LEU A 118 -1.30 -2.17 2.42
N VAL A 119 -1.48 -2.29 3.73
CA VAL A 119 -1.91 -3.52 4.41
C VAL A 119 -3.32 -3.36 4.98
N LEU A 120 -3.56 -2.32 5.76
CA LEU A 120 -4.85 -2.12 6.45
C LEU A 120 -6.00 -1.93 5.46
N PHE A 121 -5.71 -1.42 4.30
CA PHE A 121 -6.60 -1.31 3.14
C PHE A 121 -7.29 -2.66 2.79
N HIS A 122 -6.59 -3.78 2.97
CA HIS A 122 -7.06 -5.13 2.63
C HIS A 122 -7.66 -5.89 3.81
N MET A 123 -7.59 -5.37 5.02
CA MET A 123 -8.00 -6.09 6.24
C MET A 123 -9.50 -5.94 6.52
N ALA A 124 -10.19 -7.03 6.79
CA ALA A 124 -11.61 -6.99 7.17
C ALA A 124 -11.83 -6.23 8.49
N ASP A 125 -10.91 -6.36 9.44
CA ASP A 125 -10.89 -5.61 10.72
C ASP A 125 -9.51 -4.99 10.94
N PRO A 126 -9.23 -3.79 10.38
CA PRO A 126 -7.95 -3.12 10.56
C PRO A 126 -7.66 -2.74 12.01
N VAL A 127 -8.70 -2.49 12.84
CA VAL A 127 -8.51 -2.18 14.26
C VAL A 127 -7.99 -3.40 15.01
N ALA A 128 -8.52 -4.59 14.73
CA ALA A 128 -8.04 -5.83 15.32
C ALA A 128 -6.59 -6.14 14.97
N VAL A 129 -6.19 -5.93 13.70
CA VAL A 129 -4.80 -6.11 13.25
C VAL A 129 -3.85 -5.16 13.99
N VAL A 130 -4.18 -3.87 14.06
CA VAL A 130 -3.36 -2.90 14.79
C VAL A 130 -3.27 -3.27 16.28
N ARG A 131 -4.38 -3.63 16.92
CA ARG A 131 -4.41 -4.04 18.33
C ARG A 131 -3.58 -5.29 18.59
N HIS A 132 -3.62 -6.25 17.66
CA HIS A 132 -2.82 -7.46 17.73
C HIS A 132 -1.32 -7.11 17.78
N HIS A 133 -0.83 -6.30 16.85
CA HIS A 133 0.58 -5.94 16.79
C HIS A 133 1.01 -4.90 17.83
N LEU A 134 0.10 -4.07 18.32
CA LEU A 134 0.38 -3.15 19.44
C LEU A 134 0.83 -3.92 20.69
N ALA A 135 0.30 -5.11 20.93
CA ALA A 135 0.72 -5.95 22.03
C ALA A 135 2.16 -6.47 21.92
N GLY A 136 2.70 -6.55 20.71
CA GLY A 136 4.09 -6.97 20.42
C GLY A 136 5.11 -5.84 20.39
N LEU A 137 4.71 -4.60 20.66
CA LEU A 137 5.62 -3.45 20.76
C LEU A 137 6.22 -3.33 22.16
N GLU A 138 7.41 -2.78 22.25
CA GLU A 138 8.00 -2.28 23.50
C GLU A 138 7.15 -1.15 24.10
N ALA A 139 7.37 -0.81 25.37
CA ALA A 139 6.77 0.36 26.00
C ALA A 139 7.19 1.62 25.22
N ALA A 140 6.23 2.47 24.88
CA ALA A 140 6.39 3.63 24.00
C ALA A 140 6.86 3.31 22.56
N GLY A 141 6.83 2.04 22.13
CA GLY A 141 7.12 1.62 20.77
C GLY A 141 6.16 2.25 19.74
N LEU A 142 6.61 2.36 18.50
CA LEU A 142 5.91 3.04 17.43
C LEU A 142 4.99 2.10 16.65
N MET A 143 3.76 2.54 16.38
CA MET A 143 2.86 1.96 15.38
C MET A 143 2.74 2.95 14.22
N VAL A 144 3.05 2.51 13.00
CA VAL A 144 3.00 3.33 11.78
C VAL A 144 2.15 2.64 10.73
N ALA A 145 1.14 3.33 10.22
CA ALA A 145 0.32 2.88 9.11
C ALA A 145 0.43 3.87 7.94
N VAL A 146 0.64 3.35 6.73
CA VAL A 146 0.68 4.10 5.47
C VAL A 146 -0.22 3.39 4.49
N ASP A 147 -1.28 4.05 4.02
CA ASP A 147 -2.23 3.45 3.08
C ASP A 147 -2.70 4.47 2.05
N PHE A 148 -3.41 4.01 1.02
CA PHE A 148 -4.00 4.89 0.04
C PHE A 148 -5.39 5.37 0.47
N ASP A 149 -5.68 6.64 0.20
CA ASP A 149 -7.03 7.13 0.02
C ASP A 149 -7.32 7.23 -1.49
N VAL A 150 -7.86 6.15 -2.04
CA VAL A 150 -8.25 6.09 -3.46
C VAL A 150 -9.43 7.03 -3.71
N GLY A 151 -10.29 7.24 -2.71
CA GLY A 151 -11.44 8.15 -2.80
C GLY A 151 -11.05 9.62 -3.00
N ALA A 152 -9.82 10.00 -2.68
CA ALA A 152 -9.29 11.34 -2.95
C ALA A 152 -8.81 11.52 -4.40
N SER A 153 -8.77 10.45 -5.21
CA SER A 153 -8.32 10.53 -6.60
C SER A 153 -9.33 11.30 -7.46
N ARG A 154 -8.85 12.18 -8.30
CA ARG A 154 -9.69 12.90 -9.26
C ARG A 154 -8.88 13.41 -10.43
N VAL A 155 -9.57 13.82 -11.46
CA VAL A 155 -9.01 14.54 -12.62
C VAL A 155 -9.61 15.93 -12.66
N ASP A 156 -8.79 16.96 -12.91
CA ASP A 156 -9.20 18.36 -12.91
C ASP A 156 -8.63 19.09 -14.16
N PRO A 157 -9.50 19.62 -15.06
CA PRO A 157 -10.95 19.45 -15.06
C PRO A 157 -11.39 18.00 -15.25
N PRO A 158 -12.57 17.59 -14.76
CA PRO A 158 -13.05 16.23 -14.92
C PRO A 158 -13.19 15.84 -16.39
N THR A 159 -12.67 14.67 -16.73
CA THR A 159 -12.80 14.09 -18.07
C THR A 159 -13.64 12.81 -18.02
N PRO A 160 -14.42 12.48 -19.06
CA PRO A 160 -15.39 11.38 -19.01
C PRO A 160 -14.75 10.01 -18.79
N LEU A 161 -13.69 9.68 -19.52
CA LEU A 161 -13.06 8.36 -19.44
C LEU A 161 -12.30 8.18 -18.11
N ALA A 162 -11.49 9.17 -17.72
CA ALA A 162 -10.74 9.08 -16.47
C ALA A 162 -11.67 9.04 -15.25
N THR A 163 -12.79 9.80 -15.26
CA THR A 163 -13.81 9.76 -14.20
C THR A 163 -14.43 8.37 -14.09
N ARG A 164 -14.77 7.73 -15.23
CA ARG A 164 -15.29 6.35 -15.23
C ARG A 164 -14.26 5.36 -14.73
N ALA A 165 -13.01 5.45 -15.22
CA ALA A 165 -11.93 4.55 -14.81
C ALA A 165 -11.66 4.60 -13.30
N LEU A 166 -11.65 5.79 -12.69
CA LEU A 166 -11.57 5.95 -11.24
C LEU A 166 -12.78 5.32 -10.53
N GLY A 167 -13.99 5.46 -11.09
CA GLY A 167 -15.20 4.82 -10.59
C GLY A 167 -15.11 3.29 -10.61
N TRP A 168 -14.60 2.71 -11.70
CA TRP A 168 -14.38 1.26 -11.82
C TRP A 168 -13.41 0.75 -10.75
N VAL A 169 -12.30 1.44 -10.54
CA VAL A 169 -11.29 1.11 -9.54
C VAL A 169 -11.90 1.12 -8.13
N MET A 170 -12.61 2.18 -7.78
CA MET A 170 -13.28 2.31 -6.46
C MET A 170 -14.27 1.18 -6.22
N THR A 171 -15.13 0.90 -7.22
CA THR A 171 -16.16 -0.13 -7.11
C THR A 171 -15.54 -1.53 -7.04
N ALA A 172 -14.50 -1.81 -7.83
CA ALA A 172 -13.83 -3.09 -7.83
C ALA A 172 -13.14 -3.39 -6.49
N PHE A 173 -12.43 -2.43 -5.90
CA PHE A 173 -11.83 -2.60 -4.58
C PHE A 173 -12.90 -2.83 -3.50
N THR A 174 -13.99 -2.07 -3.53
CA THR A 174 -15.10 -2.26 -2.58
C THR A 174 -15.75 -3.63 -2.74
N HIS A 175 -15.97 -4.07 -4.00
CA HIS A 175 -16.52 -5.39 -4.30
C HIS A 175 -15.62 -6.53 -3.77
N ALA A 176 -14.32 -6.34 -3.84
CA ALA A 176 -13.32 -7.28 -3.33
C ALA A 176 -13.15 -7.25 -1.80
N GLY A 177 -13.93 -6.43 -1.08
CA GLY A 177 -13.87 -6.31 0.38
C GLY A 177 -12.73 -5.44 0.90
N ALA A 178 -12.01 -4.72 0.02
CA ALA A 178 -11.02 -3.74 0.44
C ALA A 178 -11.66 -2.41 0.89
N HIS A 179 -10.87 -1.55 1.53
CA HIS A 179 -11.30 -0.25 2.05
C HIS A 179 -10.65 0.91 1.25
N PRO A 180 -11.11 1.21 0.02
CA PRO A 180 -10.45 2.18 -0.86
C PRO A 180 -10.42 3.62 -0.33
N SER A 181 -11.21 3.94 0.68
CA SER A 181 -11.20 5.23 1.39
C SER A 181 -10.73 5.10 2.84
N ILE A 182 -9.79 4.19 3.15
CA ILE A 182 -9.28 4.00 4.51
C ILE A 182 -8.43 5.18 4.99
N GLY A 183 -7.80 5.91 4.07
CA GLY A 183 -6.83 6.96 4.40
C GLY A 183 -7.29 7.95 5.47
N PRO A 184 -8.44 8.63 5.34
CA PRO A 184 -8.96 9.55 6.35
C PRO A 184 -9.22 8.91 7.72
N HIS A 185 -9.39 7.59 7.76
CA HIS A 185 -9.75 6.84 8.96
C HIS A 185 -8.55 6.25 9.72
N LEU A 186 -7.33 6.24 9.14
CA LEU A 186 -6.15 5.65 9.75
C LEU A 186 -5.89 6.15 11.18
N GLY A 187 -6.00 7.46 11.39
CA GLY A 187 -5.81 8.03 12.73
C GLY A 187 -6.87 7.58 13.74
N GLN A 188 -8.10 7.35 13.31
CA GLN A 188 -9.16 6.80 14.14
C GLN A 188 -8.92 5.32 14.43
N ILE A 189 -8.58 4.52 13.42
CA ILE A 189 -8.25 3.09 13.55
C ILE A 189 -7.14 2.89 14.59
N LEU A 190 -6.06 3.68 14.52
CA LEU A 190 -4.98 3.59 15.48
C LEU A 190 -5.46 3.90 16.92
N ARG A 191 -6.26 4.97 17.11
CA ARG A 191 -6.81 5.32 18.45
C ARG A 191 -7.73 4.25 18.99
N GLU A 192 -8.62 3.69 18.18
CA GLU A 192 -9.54 2.62 18.58
C GLU A 192 -8.82 1.32 18.95
N ALA A 193 -7.64 1.09 18.33
CA ALA A 193 -6.77 -0.02 18.69
C ALA A 193 -6.00 0.20 20.00
N GLY A 194 -5.96 1.43 20.54
CA GLY A 194 -5.26 1.77 21.78
C GLY A 194 -3.92 2.47 21.58
N VAL A 195 -3.60 2.94 20.37
CA VAL A 195 -2.39 3.73 20.10
C VAL A 195 -2.58 5.15 20.65
N GLY A 196 -1.61 5.63 21.44
CA GLY A 196 -1.60 6.98 22.00
C GLY A 196 -0.84 7.98 21.12
N HIS A 197 -1.09 9.27 21.36
CA HIS A 197 -0.39 10.38 20.67
C HIS A 197 -0.40 10.28 19.14
N VAL A 198 -1.57 9.95 18.58
CA VAL A 198 -1.72 9.71 17.14
C VAL A 198 -1.60 11.01 16.34
N THR A 199 -0.67 11.02 15.41
CA THR A 199 -0.52 12.04 14.36
C THR A 199 -0.94 11.43 13.02
N SER A 200 -1.60 12.20 12.15
CA SER A 200 -1.95 11.77 10.80
C SER A 200 -1.85 12.92 9.81
N PHE A 201 -1.44 12.62 8.58
CA PHE A 201 -1.48 13.53 7.43
C PHE A 201 -1.53 12.74 6.12
N GLY A 202 -1.69 13.45 5.00
CA GLY A 202 -1.66 12.86 3.66
C GLY A 202 -0.77 13.66 2.72
N ILE A 203 -0.19 12.96 1.73
CA ILE A 203 0.61 13.54 0.65
C ILE A 203 -0.05 13.14 -0.66
N GLN A 204 -0.35 14.11 -1.53
CA GLN A 204 -0.91 13.86 -2.84
C GLN A 204 -0.10 14.61 -3.90
N GLY A 205 0.21 13.93 -5.00
CA GLY A 205 0.89 14.51 -6.15
C GLY A 205 -0.07 15.19 -7.12
N TYR A 206 0.49 15.89 -8.09
CA TYR A 206 -0.21 16.45 -9.24
C TYR A 206 0.51 15.98 -10.50
N LEU A 207 -0.15 15.16 -11.32
CA LEU A 207 0.38 14.65 -12.57
C LEU A 207 -0.23 15.45 -13.72
N ALA A 208 0.60 16.25 -14.36
CA ALA A 208 0.15 17.15 -15.44
C ALA A 208 -0.30 16.36 -16.68
N SER A 209 -1.09 17.00 -17.53
CA SER A 209 -1.66 16.39 -18.75
C SER A 209 -0.64 15.81 -19.74
N HIS A 210 0.59 16.29 -19.68
CA HIS A 210 1.70 15.81 -20.51
C HIS A 210 2.61 14.78 -19.81
N ASP A 211 2.33 14.46 -18.54
CA ASP A 211 3.06 13.44 -17.80
C ASP A 211 2.50 12.05 -18.14
N PRO A 212 3.26 11.19 -18.83
CA PRO A 212 2.78 9.86 -19.21
C PRO A 212 2.47 8.97 -18.00
N THR A 213 3.02 9.29 -16.83
CA THR A 213 2.81 8.55 -15.59
C THR A 213 1.34 8.53 -15.19
N ALA A 214 0.57 9.60 -15.47
CA ALA A 214 -0.84 9.70 -15.11
C ALA A 214 -1.68 8.61 -15.78
N ALA A 215 -1.60 8.51 -17.10
CA ALA A 215 -2.37 7.51 -17.86
C ALA A 215 -1.87 6.09 -17.57
N LEU A 216 -0.55 5.89 -17.49
CA LEU A 216 0.08 4.61 -17.16
C LEU A 216 -0.40 4.08 -15.79
N MET A 217 -0.41 4.92 -14.77
CA MET A 217 -0.85 4.54 -13.41
C MET A 217 -2.32 4.12 -13.41
N LEU A 218 -3.22 4.94 -13.95
CA LEU A 218 -4.65 4.65 -13.93
C LEU A 218 -4.99 3.41 -14.78
N ALA A 219 -4.45 3.33 -16.00
CA ALA A 219 -4.63 2.15 -16.86
C ALA A 219 -4.03 0.89 -16.24
N GLY A 220 -2.88 1.00 -15.58
CA GLY A 220 -2.22 -0.11 -14.88
C GLY A 220 -3.09 -0.69 -13.75
N VAL A 221 -3.69 0.16 -12.92
CA VAL A 221 -4.61 -0.29 -11.85
C VAL A 221 -5.88 -0.91 -12.45
N VAL A 222 -6.47 -0.30 -13.50
CA VAL A 222 -7.64 -0.89 -14.18
C VAL A 222 -7.28 -2.25 -14.78
N ARG A 223 -6.08 -2.42 -15.35
CA ARG A 223 -5.61 -3.70 -15.89
C ARG A 223 -5.49 -4.77 -14.81
N SER A 224 -4.91 -4.45 -13.66
CA SER A 224 -4.81 -5.39 -12.52
C SER A 224 -6.18 -5.79 -11.96
N LEU A 225 -7.17 -4.92 -12.06
CA LEU A 225 -8.54 -5.17 -11.58
C LEU A 225 -9.49 -5.63 -12.69
N HIS A 226 -9.02 -5.81 -13.93
CA HIS A 226 -9.84 -6.05 -15.11
C HIS A 226 -10.83 -7.22 -14.91
N ASP A 227 -10.33 -8.36 -14.47
CA ASP A 227 -11.16 -9.55 -14.30
C ASP A 227 -12.20 -9.35 -13.19
N THR A 228 -11.84 -8.66 -12.11
CA THR A 228 -12.78 -8.29 -11.05
C THR A 228 -13.86 -7.33 -11.57
N ILE A 229 -13.47 -6.30 -12.35
CA ILE A 229 -14.40 -5.34 -12.95
C ILE A 229 -15.42 -6.03 -13.85
N VAL A 230 -14.94 -6.91 -14.72
CA VAL A 230 -15.80 -7.64 -15.67
C VAL A 230 -16.68 -8.67 -14.97
N ALA A 231 -16.11 -9.51 -14.10
CA ALA A 231 -16.85 -10.52 -13.38
C ALA A 231 -17.95 -9.97 -12.46
N ALA A 232 -17.71 -8.80 -11.86
CA ALA A 232 -18.68 -8.11 -11.03
C ALA A 232 -19.70 -7.27 -11.83
N GLY A 233 -19.60 -7.23 -13.17
CA GLY A 233 -20.50 -6.43 -14.03
C GLY A 233 -20.36 -4.91 -13.80
N ILE A 234 -19.20 -4.43 -13.37
CA ILE A 234 -18.94 -3.02 -13.13
C ILE A 234 -18.79 -2.26 -14.45
N ALA A 235 -18.13 -2.90 -15.43
CA ALA A 235 -18.01 -2.41 -16.80
C ALA A 235 -17.82 -3.57 -17.77
N GLU A 236 -18.28 -3.38 -19.02
CA GLU A 236 -18.08 -4.36 -20.09
C GLU A 236 -16.66 -4.30 -20.66
N PRO A 237 -16.07 -5.43 -21.12
CA PRO A 237 -14.73 -5.44 -21.71
C PRO A 237 -14.56 -4.45 -22.86
N ALA A 238 -15.61 -4.28 -23.68
CA ALA A 238 -15.62 -3.36 -24.82
C ALA A 238 -15.60 -1.88 -24.36
N GLU A 239 -16.21 -1.56 -23.22
CA GLU A 239 -16.20 -0.22 -22.63
C GLU A 239 -14.81 0.11 -22.05
N ILE A 240 -14.22 -0.84 -21.34
CA ILE A 240 -12.86 -0.70 -20.79
C ILE A 240 -11.86 -0.53 -21.92
N GLY A 241 -11.88 -1.43 -22.93
CA GLY A 241 -10.95 -1.43 -24.07
C GLY A 241 -9.51 -1.41 -23.60
N ILE A 242 -9.13 -2.39 -22.76
CA ILE A 242 -7.90 -2.39 -21.95
C ILE A 242 -6.61 -2.18 -22.75
N ASP A 243 -6.57 -2.69 -24.01
CA ASP A 243 -5.38 -2.57 -24.87
C ASP A 243 -5.09 -1.12 -25.31
N THR A 244 -6.12 -0.27 -25.34
CA THR A 244 -6.02 1.13 -25.76
C THR A 244 -6.32 2.11 -24.64
N LEU A 245 -6.63 1.63 -23.44
CA LEU A 245 -7.08 2.47 -22.32
C LEU A 245 -6.05 3.55 -21.97
N GLU A 246 -4.79 3.19 -21.87
CA GLU A 246 -3.71 4.12 -21.54
C GLU A 246 -3.61 5.25 -22.56
N GLN A 247 -3.60 4.93 -23.85
CA GLN A 247 -3.55 5.91 -24.92
C GLN A 247 -4.76 6.85 -24.86
N ARG A 248 -5.97 6.31 -24.73
CA ARG A 248 -7.21 7.12 -24.67
C ARG A 248 -7.23 8.04 -23.45
N LEU A 249 -6.74 7.59 -22.30
CA LEU A 249 -6.61 8.41 -21.09
C LEU A 249 -5.61 9.55 -21.29
N ALA A 250 -4.48 9.27 -21.94
CA ALA A 250 -3.47 10.29 -22.26
C ALA A 250 -3.98 11.35 -23.25
N GLU A 251 -4.67 10.91 -24.32
CA GLU A 251 -5.28 11.80 -25.31
C GLU A 251 -6.33 12.70 -24.66
N GLU A 252 -7.26 12.13 -23.89
CA GLU A 252 -8.32 12.88 -23.20
C GLU A 252 -7.74 13.90 -22.19
N ALA A 253 -6.70 13.50 -21.42
CA ALA A 253 -6.02 14.39 -20.48
C ALA A 253 -5.32 15.55 -21.20
N HIS A 254 -4.64 15.25 -22.33
CA HIS A 254 -3.96 16.26 -23.14
C HIS A 254 -4.93 17.27 -23.74
N GLU A 255 -6.02 16.80 -24.36
CA GLU A 255 -7.05 17.65 -24.98
C GLU A 255 -7.72 18.57 -23.96
N ALA A 256 -8.01 18.08 -22.76
CA ALA A 256 -8.62 18.83 -21.68
C ALA A 256 -7.62 19.68 -20.87
N ASN A 257 -6.31 19.52 -21.11
CA ASN A 257 -5.24 20.01 -20.24
C ASN A 257 -5.47 19.61 -18.76
N ALA A 258 -5.90 18.38 -18.56
CA ALA A 258 -6.35 17.88 -17.26
C ALA A 258 -5.18 17.36 -16.41
N VAL A 259 -5.24 17.61 -15.12
CA VAL A 259 -4.28 17.12 -14.11
C VAL A 259 -4.90 15.93 -13.39
N LEU A 260 -4.18 14.83 -13.31
CA LEU A 260 -4.56 13.70 -12.43
C LEU A 260 -4.00 13.97 -11.03
N LEU A 261 -4.89 13.94 -10.06
CA LEU A 261 -4.57 13.83 -8.65
C LEU A 261 -4.70 12.34 -8.28
N PRO A 262 -3.58 11.62 -8.12
CA PRO A 262 -3.61 10.19 -7.78
C PRO A 262 -4.12 9.97 -6.35
N PRO A 263 -4.24 8.71 -5.87
CA PRO A 263 -4.56 8.43 -4.48
C PRO A 263 -3.67 9.21 -3.52
N THR A 264 -4.27 9.78 -2.47
CA THR A 264 -3.48 10.35 -1.39
C THR A 264 -2.74 9.23 -0.66
N VAL A 265 -1.43 9.37 -0.50
CA VAL A 265 -0.65 8.56 0.44
C VAL A 265 -0.98 9.08 1.84
N ALA A 266 -1.92 8.41 2.49
CA ALA A 266 -2.36 8.75 3.83
C ALA A 266 -1.52 8.01 4.87
N CYS A 267 -1.22 8.64 5.98
CA CYS A 267 -0.44 8.03 7.04
C CYS A 267 -0.94 8.42 8.43
N ALA A 268 -0.76 7.50 9.35
CA ALA A 268 -0.95 7.75 10.76
C ALA A 268 0.10 6.99 11.58
N TRP A 269 0.56 7.59 12.67
CA TRP A 269 1.45 6.92 13.62
C TRP A 269 1.22 7.42 15.03
N GLY A 270 1.60 6.61 15.98
CA GLY A 270 1.56 6.93 17.40
C GLY A 270 2.34 5.92 18.21
N ARG A 271 2.21 6.00 19.54
CA ARG A 271 2.99 5.15 20.45
C ARG A 271 2.10 4.23 21.27
N ARG A 272 2.63 3.06 21.60
CA ARG A 272 2.08 2.22 22.66
C ARG A 272 2.13 3.01 23.98
N LEU A 273 0.96 3.09 24.67
CA LEU A 273 0.84 3.70 25.99
C LEU A 273 1.32 2.76 27.09
#